data_bb40f661f6791e4619254345b49ea71e
#
_entry.id   bb40f661f6791e4619254345b49ea71e
#
_cell.length_a   1.000
_cell.length_b   1.000
_cell.length_c   1.000
_cell.angle_alpha   90.00
_cell.angle_beta   90.00
_cell.angle_gamma   90.00
#
_symmetry.space_group_name_H-M   'P 1'
#
loop_
_entity.id
_entity.type
_entity.pdbx_description
1 polymer ?
#
loop_
_entity_poly.entity_id
_entity_poly.type
_entity_poly.pdbx_seq_one_letter_code
_entity_poly.pdbx_strand_id
1 'polypeptide(L)'
;TIKTAEPDMVNPDEWYNNKLKGAGGQDDSHLPDGSKSLSQLMAQSSLGKDSGYSRLGADLLFEYNKAVMKNSARLSMLQLAGLMMKNPDTIFIVEGHTDSFGSEEYNAVLSLMRANAVRQWLKDNGIALTRPNGECRLYIRACGASRPVVSIRGDRDAQAANRRVEIHMRKPGEEIPAGSLPLTYAVDMNTPVARQV
;
A
#
# COMPACT_ATOMS: atom_id res chain seq x y z
N THR A 1 -25.48 20.18 -1.50
CA THR A 1 -24.04 20.28 -1.20
C THR A 1 -23.76 19.37 -0.03
N ILE A 2 -23.37 18.14 -0.28
CA ILE A 2 -22.89 17.24 0.76
C ILE A 2 -21.51 17.77 1.16
N LYS A 3 -21.43 18.48 2.27
CA LYS A 3 -20.16 18.70 2.93
C LYS A 3 -19.65 17.32 3.38
N THR A 4 -18.74 16.73 2.63
CA THR A 4 -17.87 15.71 3.20
C THR A 4 -17.05 16.42 4.26
N ALA A 5 -17.46 16.31 5.52
CA ALA A 5 -16.58 16.65 6.61
C ALA A 5 -15.32 15.81 6.43
N GLU A 6 -14.20 16.46 6.15
CA GLU A 6 -12.92 15.78 6.31
C GLU A 6 -12.92 15.20 7.72
N PRO A 7 -12.58 13.93 7.88
CA PRO A 7 -12.53 13.36 9.22
C PRO A 7 -11.59 14.23 10.02
N ASP A 8 -12.10 14.73 11.12
CA ASP A 8 -11.28 15.40 12.12
C ASP A 8 -10.26 14.35 12.55
N MET A 9 -9.00 14.51 12.15
CA MET A 9 -7.94 13.52 12.30
C MET A 9 -7.45 13.40 13.76
N VAL A 10 -8.28 13.86 14.71
CA VAL A 10 -7.96 13.97 16.12
C VAL A 10 -7.88 12.63 16.83
N ASN A 11 -8.62 11.61 16.36
CA ASN A 11 -8.54 10.27 16.92
C ASN A 11 -8.66 9.21 15.82
N PRO A 12 -7.50 8.67 15.33
CA PRO A 12 -7.48 7.64 14.29
C PRO A 12 -8.27 6.38 14.65
N ASP A 13 -8.24 5.95 15.92
CA ASP A 13 -8.92 4.74 16.37
C ASP A 13 -10.44 4.91 16.34
N GLU A 14 -10.94 6.05 16.79
CA GLU A 14 -12.37 6.34 16.80
C GLU A 14 -12.92 6.49 15.39
N TRP A 15 -12.21 7.23 14.54
CA TRP A 15 -12.56 7.39 13.14
C TRP A 15 -12.64 6.04 12.44
N TYR A 16 -11.63 5.23 12.62
CA TYR A 16 -11.49 3.90 12.05
C TYR A 16 -12.63 2.97 12.48
N ASN A 17 -12.88 2.88 13.79
CA ASN A 17 -13.96 2.05 14.34
C ASN A 17 -15.34 2.50 13.85
N ASN A 18 -15.58 3.80 13.72
CA ASN A 18 -16.84 4.34 13.24
C ASN A 18 -17.08 4.05 11.74
N LYS A 19 -16.02 4.06 10.94
CA LYS A 19 -16.10 3.74 9.50
C LYS A 19 -16.30 2.25 9.26
N LEU A 20 -15.70 1.39 10.06
CA LEU A 20 -15.86 -0.06 9.95
C LEU A 20 -17.26 -0.55 10.33
N LYS A 21 -17.93 0.11 11.24
CA LYS A 21 -19.30 -0.28 11.68
C LYS A 21 -20.34 -0.25 10.55
N GLY A 22 -20.06 0.48 9.45
CA GLY A 22 -20.95 0.54 8.29
C GLY A 22 -20.55 -0.35 7.12
N ALA A 23 -19.37 -0.97 7.16
CA ALA A 23 -18.77 -1.66 6.02
C ALA A 23 -18.90 -3.19 6.06
N GLY A 24 -19.85 -3.76 6.77
CA GLY A 24 -20.08 -5.20 6.90
C GLY A 24 -18.75 -5.96 7.07
N GLY A 25 -18.44 -6.43 8.26
CA GLY A 25 -17.13 -6.97 8.59
C GLY A 25 -16.59 -7.90 7.51
N GLN A 26 -15.42 -7.56 6.93
CA GLN A 26 -14.69 -8.52 6.12
C GLN A 26 -14.32 -9.68 7.02
N ASP A 27 -14.71 -10.87 6.60
CA ASP A 27 -14.25 -12.09 7.24
C ASP A 27 -12.75 -12.24 6.98
N ASP A 28 -11.93 -11.76 7.90
CA ASP A 28 -10.48 -11.80 7.84
C ASP A 28 -9.93 -13.23 8.04
N SER A 29 -10.79 -14.22 8.26
CA SER A 29 -10.40 -15.62 8.54
C SER A 29 -9.76 -16.33 7.34
N HIS A 30 -9.86 -15.75 6.13
CA HIS A 30 -9.40 -16.35 4.89
C HIS A 30 -8.23 -15.62 4.23
N LEU A 31 -7.52 -14.76 4.96
CA LEU A 31 -6.35 -14.07 4.41
C LEU A 31 -5.19 -15.07 4.24
N PRO A 32 -4.67 -15.25 3.00
CA PRO A 32 -3.63 -16.23 2.74
C PRO A 32 -2.26 -15.78 3.28
N ASP A 33 -1.40 -16.76 3.58
CA ASP A 33 0.05 -16.60 3.78
C ASP A 33 0.51 -15.61 4.87
N GLY A 34 -0.23 -15.53 5.98
CA GLY A 34 0.15 -14.65 7.09
C GLY A 34 -0.09 -13.17 6.83
N SER A 35 -0.75 -12.82 5.72
CA SER A 35 -1.22 -11.45 5.52
C SER A 35 -2.30 -11.10 6.55
N LYS A 36 -2.39 -9.82 6.88
CA LYS A 36 -3.37 -9.28 7.82
C LYS A 36 -4.08 -8.10 7.19
N SER A 37 -5.32 -7.88 7.60
CA SER A 37 -6.00 -6.64 7.21
C SER A 37 -5.32 -5.44 7.88
N LEU A 38 -5.53 -4.25 7.33
CA LEU A 38 -5.08 -3.02 7.98
C LEU A 38 -5.73 -2.85 9.37
N SER A 39 -6.97 -3.37 9.53
CA SER A 39 -7.67 -3.43 10.82
C SER A 39 -6.92 -4.25 11.86
N GLN A 40 -6.49 -5.46 11.47
CA GLN A 40 -5.75 -6.35 12.37
C GLN A 40 -4.41 -5.74 12.76
N LEU A 41 -3.73 -5.06 11.84
CA LEU A 41 -2.49 -4.34 12.13
C LEU A 41 -2.73 -3.16 13.08
N MET A 42 -3.84 -2.44 12.91
CA MET A 42 -4.22 -1.32 13.79
C MET A 42 -4.44 -1.76 15.24
N ALA A 43 -4.89 -2.99 15.46
CA ALA A 43 -5.11 -3.55 16.79
C ALA A 43 -3.81 -3.96 17.51
N GLN A 44 -2.69 -4.04 16.82
CA GLN A 44 -1.41 -4.41 17.40
C GLN A 44 -0.77 -3.24 18.14
N SER A 45 -0.18 -3.51 19.30
CA SER A 45 0.47 -2.50 20.13
C SER A 45 1.79 -2.00 19.57
N SER A 46 2.44 -2.81 18.74
CA SER A 46 3.75 -2.53 18.14
C SER A 46 3.85 -3.19 16.77
N LEU A 47 4.37 -2.47 15.80
CA LEU A 47 4.51 -2.95 14.42
C LEU A 47 5.99 -3.09 14.06
N GLY A 48 6.32 -4.22 13.44
CA GLY A 48 7.64 -4.52 12.93
C GLY A 48 7.61 -5.71 11.99
N LYS A 49 8.77 -6.29 11.71
CA LYS A 49 8.92 -7.42 10.80
C LYS A 49 8.00 -8.60 11.16
N ASP A 50 7.83 -8.87 12.44
CA ASP A 50 7.06 -10.03 12.93
C ASP A 50 5.55 -9.75 13.04
N SER A 51 5.11 -8.55 12.72
CA SER A 51 3.69 -8.18 12.79
C SER A 51 2.83 -8.76 11.67
N GLY A 52 3.47 -9.29 10.64
CA GLY A 52 2.81 -9.62 9.37
C GLY A 52 2.81 -8.43 8.41
N TYR A 53 2.06 -8.55 7.33
CA TYR A 53 1.93 -7.52 6.30
C TYR A 53 0.50 -7.45 5.79
N SER A 54 0.12 -6.35 5.18
CA SER A 54 -1.20 -6.21 4.56
C SER A 54 -1.12 -6.30 3.04
N ARG A 55 -2.13 -6.91 2.43
CA ARG A 55 -2.26 -7.07 0.99
C ARG A 55 -3.51 -6.34 0.51
N LEU A 56 -3.33 -5.41 -0.42
CA LEU A 56 -4.41 -4.62 -1.01
C LEU A 56 -4.51 -4.96 -2.50
N GLY A 57 -5.68 -5.36 -2.96
CA GLY A 57 -5.90 -5.66 -4.38
C GLY A 57 -5.70 -4.43 -5.26
N ALA A 58 -4.88 -4.54 -6.30
CA ALA A 58 -4.62 -3.41 -7.20
C ALA A 58 -5.86 -2.98 -8.00
N ASP A 59 -6.76 -3.91 -8.29
CA ASP A 59 -8.01 -3.61 -9.01
C ASP A 59 -8.97 -2.76 -8.17
N LEU A 60 -8.86 -2.83 -6.85
CA LEU A 60 -9.58 -1.96 -5.93
C LEU A 60 -8.96 -0.56 -5.88
N LEU A 61 -7.64 -0.46 -5.98
CA LEU A 61 -6.89 0.77 -5.78
C LEU A 61 -6.75 1.59 -7.05
N PHE A 62 -6.56 0.94 -8.20
CA PHE A 62 -6.14 1.59 -9.44
C PHE A 62 -7.03 1.22 -10.62
N GLU A 63 -7.11 2.14 -11.59
CA GLU A 63 -7.66 1.84 -12.89
C GLU A 63 -6.81 0.78 -13.61
N TYR A 64 -7.45 0.02 -14.51
CA TYR A 64 -6.80 -1.05 -15.27
C TYR A 64 -5.55 -0.55 -16.01
N ASN A 65 -4.44 -1.26 -15.85
CA ASN A 65 -3.13 -0.92 -16.44
C ASN A 65 -2.63 0.51 -16.14
N LYS A 66 -3.15 1.15 -15.10
CA LYS A 66 -2.81 2.51 -14.70
C LYS A 66 -2.30 2.58 -13.27
N ALA A 67 -1.58 3.64 -12.96
CA ALA A 67 -1.26 4.05 -11.60
C ALA A 67 -2.14 5.23 -11.16
N VAL A 68 -3.34 5.31 -11.71
CA VAL A 68 -4.36 6.30 -11.36
C VAL A 68 -5.27 5.69 -10.32
N MET A 69 -5.33 6.33 -9.16
CA MET A 69 -6.09 5.84 -8.02
C MET A 69 -7.59 6.02 -8.22
N LYS A 70 -8.36 4.97 -7.96
CA LYS A 70 -9.83 4.98 -8.01
C LYS A 70 -10.41 5.55 -6.73
N ASN A 71 -11.66 6.03 -6.79
CA ASN A 71 -12.40 6.42 -5.60
C ASN A 71 -12.57 5.27 -4.59
N SER A 72 -12.65 4.03 -5.08
CA SER A 72 -12.68 2.83 -4.24
C SER A 72 -11.42 2.59 -3.40
N ALA A 73 -10.31 3.26 -3.71
CA ALA A 73 -9.09 3.19 -2.92
C ALA A 73 -9.16 3.99 -1.60
N ARG A 74 -10.10 4.93 -1.49
CA ARG A 74 -10.15 5.91 -0.39
C ARG A 74 -10.13 5.26 0.98
N LEU A 75 -10.96 4.24 1.21
CA LEU A 75 -11.03 3.57 2.52
C LEU A 75 -9.69 2.93 2.89
N SER A 76 -9.07 2.19 1.98
CA SER A 76 -7.77 1.56 2.22
C SER A 76 -6.67 2.60 2.50
N MET A 77 -6.69 3.71 1.77
CA MET A 77 -5.70 4.79 1.97
C MET A 77 -5.89 5.49 3.32
N LEU A 78 -7.12 5.72 3.73
CA LEU A 78 -7.42 6.29 5.05
C LEU A 78 -7.03 5.33 6.19
N GLN A 79 -7.23 4.04 6.02
CA GLN A 79 -6.79 3.03 6.98
C GLN A 79 -5.26 2.99 7.10
N LEU A 80 -4.56 3.04 5.97
CA LEU A 80 -3.10 3.10 5.96
C LEU A 80 -2.60 4.39 6.63
N ALA A 81 -3.21 5.52 6.32
CA ALA A 81 -2.88 6.80 6.96
C ALA A 81 -3.06 6.73 8.49
N GLY A 82 -4.18 6.18 8.96
CA GLY A 82 -4.45 5.98 10.38
C GLY A 82 -3.40 5.09 11.05
N LEU A 83 -3.02 4.00 10.39
CA LEU A 83 -1.98 3.09 10.87
C LEU A 83 -0.63 3.80 11.01
N MET A 84 -0.25 4.61 10.04
CA MET A 84 0.99 5.39 10.06
C MET A 84 0.97 6.47 11.15
N MET A 85 -0.16 7.13 11.34
CA MET A 85 -0.33 8.15 12.38
C MET A 85 -0.23 7.58 13.79
N LYS A 86 -0.78 6.38 14.00
CA LYS A 86 -0.72 5.68 15.30
C LYS A 86 0.70 5.19 15.62
N ASN A 87 1.52 4.94 14.62
CA ASN A 87 2.85 4.34 14.76
C ASN A 87 3.93 5.23 14.15
N PRO A 88 4.21 6.41 14.73
CA PRO A 88 5.07 7.43 14.10
C PRO A 88 6.53 7.02 13.91
N ASP A 89 7.03 6.05 14.71
CA ASP A 89 8.40 5.53 14.59
C ASP A 89 8.52 4.29 13.71
N THR A 90 7.41 3.69 13.33
CA THR A 90 7.39 2.51 12.45
C THR A 90 7.79 2.92 11.03
N ILE A 91 8.60 2.08 10.41
CA ILE A 91 9.00 2.20 9.00
C ILE A 91 8.04 1.35 8.16
N PHE A 92 7.52 1.94 7.08
CA PHE A 92 6.59 1.29 6.15
C PHE A 92 7.25 1.11 4.79
N ILE A 93 7.00 -0.04 4.17
CA ILE A 93 7.44 -0.34 2.81
C ILE A 93 6.20 -0.67 1.98
N VAL A 94 5.96 0.12 0.95
CA VAL A 94 4.88 -0.08 -0.03
C VAL A 94 5.45 -0.80 -1.23
N GLU A 95 5.01 -2.04 -1.46
CA GLU A 95 5.47 -2.87 -2.57
C GLU A 95 4.39 -3.00 -3.62
N GLY A 96 4.73 -2.69 -4.87
CA GLY A 96 3.87 -2.94 -6.02
C GLY A 96 4.17 -4.30 -6.68
N HIS A 97 3.11 -5.02 -7.04
CA HIS A 97 3.17 -6.32 -7.72
C HIS A 97 2.19 -6.37 -8.88
N THR A 98 2.57 -7.08 -9.93
CA THR A 98 1.74 -7.28 -11.13
C THR A 98 1.46 -8.76 -11.37
N ASP A 99 0.54 -9.03 -12.29
CA ASP A 99 0.41 -10.36 -12.89
C ASP A 99 1.55 -10.63 -13.90
N SER A 100 1.51 -11.78 -14.55
CA SER A 100 2.54 -12.21 -15.50
C SER A 100 2.38 -11.63 -16.91
N PHE A 101 1.29 -10.92 -17.20
CA PHE A 101 1.04 -10.35 -18.53
C PHE A 101 1.83 -9.06 -18.73
N GLY A 102 2.31 -8.87 -19.96
CA GLY A 102 3.13 -7.73 -20.32
C GLY A 102 4.64 -8.02 -20.20
N SER A 103 5.45 -7.07 -20.65
CA SER A 103 6.90 -7.18 -20.55
C SER A 103 7.38 -7.02 -19.09
N GLU A 104 8.53 -7.60 -18.80
CA GLU A 104 9.16 -7.44 -17.49
C GLU A 104 9.41 -5.98 -17.14
N GLU A 105 9.90 -5.20 -18.12
CA GLU A 105 10.14 -3.77 -17.96
C GLU A 105 8.84 -3.01 -17.67
N TYR A 106 7.79 -3.26 -18.45
CA TYR A 106 6.48 -2.64 -18.23
C TYR A 106 5.94 -2.93 -16.83
N ASN A 107 6.00 -4.19 -16.39
CA ASN A 107 5.52 -4.60 -15.08
C ASN A 107 6.34 -3.99 -13.93
N ALA A 108 7.66 -3.88 -14.11
CA ALA A 108 8.52 -3.20 -13.14
C ALA A 108 8.12 -1.73 -12.99
N VAL A 109 7.94 -1.02 -14.09
CA VAL A 109 7.54 0.39 -14.09
C VAL A 109 6.12 0.58 -13.56
N LEU A 110 5.17 -0.26 -13.97
CA LEU A 110 3.79 -0.20 -13.46
C LEU A 110 3.76 -0.39 -11.94
N SER A 111 4.46 -1.38 -11.43
CA SER A 111 4.51 -1.64 -10.00
C SER A 111 5.19 -0.51 -9.22
N LEU A 112 6.23 0.10 -9.77
CA LEU A 112 6.89 1.26 -9.18
C LEU A 112 5.95 2.48 -9.14
N MET A 113 5.28 2.78 -10.24
CA MET A 113 4.37 3.92 -10.32
C MET A 113 3.16 3.76 -9.41
N ARG A 114 2.66 2.54 -9.21
CA ARG A 114 1.58 2.26 -8.27
C ARG A 114 2.03 2.45 -6.81
N ALA A 115 3.19 1.96 -6.44
CA ALA A 115 3.75 2.23 -5.11
C ALA A 115 3.98 3.73 -4.88
N ASN A 116 4.47 4.43 -5.91
CA ASN A 116 4.64 5.88 -5.87
C ASN A 116 3.31 6.63 -5.74
N ALA A 117 2.24 6.16 -6.37
CA ALA A 117 0.91 6.76 -6.24
C ALA A 117 0.39 6.67 -4.80
N VAL A 118 0.64 5.57 -4.11
CA VAL A 118 0.32 5.44 -2.67
C VAL A 118 1.14 6.44 -1.86
N ARG A 119 2.45 6.53 -2.09
CA ARG A 119 3.33 7.50 -1.43
C ARG A 119 2.85 8.94 -1.65
N GLN A 120 2.50 9.27 -2.87
CA GLN A 120 2.04 10.61 -3.23
C GLN A 120 0.70 10.95 -2.56
N TRP A 121 -0.22 9.99 -2.51
CA TRP A 121 -1.49 10.17 -1.80
C TRP A 121 -1.26 10.49 -0.33
N LEU A 122 -0.38 9.74 0.33
CA LEU A 122 -0.06 9.97 1.75
C LEU A 122 0.55 11.35 1.96
N LYS A 123 1.49 11.75 1.11
CA LYS A 123 2.11 13.08 1.15
C LYS A 123 1.08 14.19 0.95
N ASP A 124 0.22 14.06 -0.05
CA ASP A 124 -0.80 15.07 -0.37
C ASP A 124 -1.85 15.22 0.73
N ASN A 125 -2.06 14.18 1.52
CA ASN A 125 -2.97 14.19 2.66
C ASN A 125 -2.28 14.50 4.00
N GLY A 126 -1.06 15.00 3.97
CA GLY A 126 -0.36 15.50 5.15
C GLY A 126 0.20 14.43 6.08
N ILE A 127 0.30 13.18 5.61
CA ILE A 127 0.90 12.09 6.42
C ILE A 127 2.41 12.24 6.43
N ALA A 128 3.01 12.24 7.61
CA ALA A 128 4.45 12.33 7.76
C ALA A 128 5.16 11.11 7.17
N LEU A 129 6.07 11.35 6.20
CA LEU A 129 6.88 10.32 5.56
C LEU A 129 8.26 10.19 6.18
N THR A 130 8.52 10.97 7.23
CA THR A 130 9.70 10.89 8.08
C THR A 130 9.29 10.55 9.50
N ARG A 131 10.20 9.91 10.23
CA ARG A 131 10.08 9.72 11.68
C ARG A 131 10.24 11.06 12.40
N PRO A 132 9.88 11.14 13.70
CA PRO A 132 10.09 12.37 14.47
C PRO A 132 11.55 12.86 14.48
N ASN A 133 12.53 11.95 14.32
CA ASN A 133 13.95 12.29 14.23
C ASN A 133 14.39 12.77 12.83
N GLY A 134 13.47 12.86 11.86
CA GLY A 134 13.74 13.28 10.49
C GLY A 134 14.18 12.18 9.53
N GLU A 135 14.38 10.94 10.00
CA GLU A 135 14.75 9.82 9.13
C GLU A 135 13.56 9.33 8.30
N CYS A 136 13.84 8.80 7.12
CA CYS A 136 12.83 8.22 6.22
C CYS A 136 12.06 7.08 6.92
N ARG A 137 10.73 7.11 6.80
CA ARG A 137 9.87 6.04 7.30
C ARG A 137 8.94 5.45 6.26
N LEU A 138 8.99 5.92 5.03
CA LEU A 138 8.23 5.34 3.92
C LEU A 138 9.16 5.03 2.77
N TYR A 139 9.22 3.77 2.41
CA TYR A 139 9.94 3.25 1.27
C TYR A 139 8.95 2.71 0.25
N ILE A 140 9.31 2.79 -1.04
CA ILE A 140 8.57 2.15 -2.12
C ILE A 140 9.44 1.07 -2.76
N ARG A 141 8.82 -0.01 -3.20
CA ARG A 141 9.52 -1.14 -3.81
C ARG A 141 8.73 -1.66 -5.00
N ALA A 142 9.41 -1.81 -6.14
CA ALA A 142 8.82 -2.35 -7.36
C ALA A 142 9.23 -3.81 -7.50
N CYS A 143 8.27 -4.71 -7.45
CA CYS A 143 8.50 -6.15 -7.59
C CYS A 143 8.04 -6.69 -8.96
N GLY A 144 7.31 -5.91 -9.75
CA GLY A 144 6.77 -6.39 -11.04
C GLY A 144 6.04 -7.71 -10.86
N ALA A 145 6.27 -8.67 -11.76
CA ALA A 145 5.68 -10.01 -11.73
C ALA A 145 6.55 -11.05 -11.01
N SER A 146 7.63 -10.64 -10.32
CA SER A 146 8.65 -11.56 -9.78
C SER A 146 8.21 -12.34 -8.54
N ARG A 147 7.11 -11.95 -7.89
CA ARG A 147 6.64 -12.56 -6.63
C ARG A 147 5.16 -12.94 -6.69
N PRO A 148 4.80 -13.93 -7.53
CA PRO A 148 3.41 -14.36 -7.64
C PRO A 148 2.94 -15.06 -6.36
N VAL A 149 1.68 -14.84 -5.99
CA VAL A 149 0.99 -15.53 -4.88
C VAL A 149 0.01 -16.59 -5.39
N VAL A 150 -0.36 -16.51 -6.66
CA VAL A 150 -1.13 -17.53 -7.38
C VAL A 150 -0.41 -17.90 -8.68
N SER A 151 -0.83 -19.01 -9.30
CA SER A 151 -0.19 -19.49 -10.53
C SER A 151 -0.15 -18.42 -11.62
N ILE A 152 1.01 -18.26 -12.25
CA ILE A 152 1.22 -17.39 -13.41
C ILE A 152 0.67 -17.97 -14.73
N ARG A 153 0.21 -19.21 -14.71
CA ARG A 153 -0.36 -19.92 -15.86
C ARG A 153 -1.84 -19.61 -16.06
N GLY A 154 -2.50 -19.03 -15.06
CA GLY A 154 -3.88 -18.63 -15.15
C GLY A 154 -4.08 -17.42 -16.09
N ASP A 155 -5.32 -17.21 -16.51
CA ASP A 155 -5.71 -16.01 -17.23
C ASP A 155 -5.67 -14.78 -16.29
N ARG A 156 -6.06 -13.61 -16.82
CA ARG A 156 -6.03 -12.36 -16.04
C ARG A 156 -6.93 -12.43 -14.81
N ASP A 157 -8.11 -13.03 -14.90
CA ASP A 157 -9.03 -13.15 -13.77
C ASP A 157 -8.46 -14.09 -12.70
N ALA A 158 -7.88 -15.21 -13.12
CA ALA A 158 -7.23 -16.16 -12.22
C ALA A 158 -6.01 -15.56 -11.51
N GLN A 159 -5.35 -14.58 -12.13
CA GLN A 159 -4.19 -13.90 -11.57
C GLN A 159 -4.52 -12.62 -10.80
N ALA A 160 -5.78 -12.32 -10.53
CA ALA A 160 -6.17 -11.08 -9.84
C ALA A 160 -5.40 -10.88 -8.52
N ALA A 161 -5.16 -11.93 -7.76
CA ALA A 161 -4.42 -11.86 -6.50
C ALA A 161 -2.94 -11.48 -6.67
N ASN A 162 -2.35 -11.70 -7.85
CA ASN A 162 -0.99 -11.25 -8.15
C ASN A 162 -0.90 -9.73 -8.32
N ARG A 163 -1.99 -9.10 -8.79
CA ARG A 163 -2.10 -7.64 -8.92
C ARG A 163 -2.43 -7.03 -7.57
N ARG A 164 -1.42 -6.62 -6.84
CA ARG A 164 -1.58 -6.14 -5.48
C ARG A 164 -0.54 -5.11 -5.08
N VAL A 165 -0.84 -4.41 -4.01
CA VAL A 165 0.11 -3.63 -3.23
C VAL A 165 0.24 -4.31 -1.87
N GLU A 166 1.46 -4.51 -1.40
CA GLU A 166 1.73 -5.02 -0.06
C GLU A 166 2.30 -3.91 0.82
N ILE A 167 1.82 -3.86 2.05
CA ILE A 167 2.30 -2.93 3.07
C ILE A 167 3.08 -3.74 4.11
N HIS A 168 4.37 -3.53 4.16
CA HIS A 168 5.27 -4.14 5.14
C HIS A 168 5.72 -3.14 6.18
N MET A 169 6.06 -3.62 7.38
CA MET A 169 6.50 -2.79 8.48
C MET A 169 7.83 -3.27 9.02
N ARG A 170 8.61 -2.31 9.54
CA ARG A 170 9.88 -2.57 10.23
C ARG A 170 9.97 -1.66 11.46
N LYS A 171 10.50 -2.20 12.54
CA LYS A 171 10.96 -1.38 13.65
C LYS A 171 12.26 -0.67 13.25
N PRO A 172 12.56 0.50 13.84
CA PRO A 172 13.89 1.10 13.68
C PRO A 172 15.00 0.09 14.02
N GLY A 173 15.99 -0.05 13.14
CA GLY A 173 17.09 -1.00 13.26
C GLY A 173 16.85 -2.37 12.61
N GLU A 174 15.61 -2.71 12.28
CA GLU A 174 15.32 -3.91 11.50
C GLU A 174 15.71 -3.68 10.03
N GLU A 175 16.13 -4.75 9.35
CA GLU A 175 16.58 -4.69 7.96
C GLU A 175 15.44 -4.29 7.02
N ILE A 176 15.71 -3.31 6.16
CA ILE A 176 14.80 -2.88 5.09
C ILE A 176 14.97 -3.83 3.90
N PRO A 177 13.88 -4.33 3.27
CA PRO A 177 13.99 -5.22 2.12
C PRO A 177 14.84 -4.62 0.99
N ALA A 178 15.68 -5.46 0.37
CA ALA A 178 16.51 -5.06 -0.76
C ALA A 178 15.65 -4.49 -1.91
N GLY A 179 16.12 -3.43 -2.56
CA GLY A 179 15.39 -2.75 -3.63
C GLY A 179 14.38 -1.71 -3.12
N SER A 180 14.27 -1.51 -1.81
CA SER A 180 13.45 -0.43 -1.24
C SER A 180 14.06 0.93 -1.55
N LEU A 181 13.25 1.86 -2.01
CA LEU A 181 13.65 3.19 -2.45
C LEU A 181 13.18 4.23 -1.42
N PRO A 182 14.10 5.09 -0.93
CA PRO A 182 13.76 6.05 0.12
C PRO A 182 12.94 7.23 -0.42
N LEU A 183 12.49 8.07 0.50
CA LEU A 183 11.70 9.27 0.20
C LEU A 183 12.38 10.23 -0.80
N THR A 184 13.71 10.26 -0.81
CA THR A 184 14.51 11.10 -1.72
C THR A 184 14.52 10.60 -3.16
N TYR A 185 14.08 9.36 -3.40
CA TYR A 185 13.98 8.82 -4.76
C TYR A 185 12.79 9.40 -5.49
N ALA A 186 13.01 10.10 -6.59
CA ALA A 186 12.00 10.62 -7.47
C ALA A 186 11.77 9.66 -8.65
N VAL A 187 10.51 9.21 -8.82
CA VAL A 187 10.14 8.36 -9.97
C VAL A 187 10.09 9.21 -11.23
N ASP A 188 10.83 8.80 -12.27
CA ASP A 188 10.78 9.46 -13.57
C ASP A 188 9.51 9.05 -14.32
N MET A 189 8.55 9.97 -14.39
CA MET A 189 7.27 9.79 -15.08
C MET A 189 7.36 10.00 -16.60
N ASN A 190 8.53 10.39 -17.12
CA ASN A 190 8.72 10.78 -18.52
C ASN A 190 9.46 9.74 -19.36
N THR A 191 9.81 8.60 -18.80
CA THR A 191 10.36 7.49 -19.60
C THR A 191 9.31 6.98 -20.59
N PRO A 192 9.73 6.41 -21.76
CA PRO A 192 8.77 5.86 -22.73
C PRO A 192 7.81 4.83 -22.11
N VAL A 193 8.31 3.98 -21.21
CA VAL A 193 7.49 2.96 -20.53
C VAL A 193 6.54 3.61 -19.51
N ALA A 194 7.01 4.58 -18.73
CA ALA A 194 6.17 5.30 -17.77
C ALA A 194 5.00 6.03 -18.44
N ARG A 195 5.20 6.55 -19.65
CA ARG A 195 4.13 7.21 -20.42
C ARG A 195 3.05 6.26 -20.91
N GLN A 196 3.31 4.94 -20.94
CA GLN A 196 2.32 3.93 -21.32
C GLN A 196 1.37 3.56 -20.16
N VAL A 197 1.73 3.93 -18.96
CA VAL A 197 0.97 3.63 -17.74
C VAL A 197 -0.15 4.64 -17.45
#